data_7bdfcfb311f6832ccb9b9d50eacd063d
#
_entry.id   7bdfcfb311f6832ccb9b9d50eacd063d
#
_cell.length_a   1.000
_cell.length_b   1.000
_cell.length_c   1.000
_cell.angle_alpha   90.00
_cell.angle_beta   90.00
_cell.angle_gamma   90.00
#
_symmetry.space_group_name_H-M   'P 1'
#
loop_
_entity.id
_entity.type
_entity.pdbx_description
1 polymer ?
#
loop_
_entity_poly.entity_id
_entity_poly.type
_entity_poly.pdbx_seq_one_letter_code
_entity_poly.pdbx_strand_id
1 'polypeptide(L)'
;MKKILALVLSLVMLLGCIPSAFAVNEDVEGTLLIYTSMYQFVIDMMDEAIKAEFPNLVPGNDGSFFFYGGTGPLQTKVQGEMETGSLGCDMLMVAEPAYSLELKEGGWLHQYETDAAANLRFPYDEEGYWYPVRVCNMVLAYNPELKSPEELPKTFEEFAKLESLKGKSSMGNPLTSGTTMAAVAALSDKYGYEYFDGLGVNDVMIESGSTALAKLQTGECDAIMILEESVLKARKEDGSKIACIYPEDGVILIPSTVMTVAEDRSANMNIEACEAITDWLLSAEGQKYMIEGYMHSVLKGFEEVPFDSTATDGLIEKDMGVDWVRCYTQREEIRTEFQERVTVE
;
A
#
# COMPACT_ATOMS: atom_id res chain seq x y z
N MET A 1 -10.85 2.12 -59.83
CA MET A 1 -10.09 1.15 -58.99
C MET A 1 -9.34 1.84 -57.85
N LYS A 2 -8.53 2.90 -58.05
CA LYS A 2 -7.78 3.58 -56.91
C LYS A 2 -8.68 4.24 -55.85
N LYS A 3 -9.89 4.72 -56.20
CA LYS A 3 -10.82 5.32 -55.23
C LYS A 3 -11.56 4.30 -54.35
N ILE A 4 -11.77 3.09 -54.83
CA ILE A 4 -12.41 2.00 -54.08
C ILE A 4 -11.40 1.39 -53.10
N LEU A 5 -10.11 1.34 -53.46
CA LEU A 5 -9.05 0.86 -52.55
C LEU A 5 -8.81 1.82 -51.38
N ALA A 6 -8.93 3.15 -51.61
CA ALA A 6 -8.82 4.13 -50.52
C ALA A 6 -10.01 4.07 -49.56
N LEU A 7 -11.22 3.74 -50.01
CA LEU A 7 -12.40 3.59 -49.17
C LEU A 7 -12.36 2.34 -48.30
N VAL A 8 -11.78 1.23 -48.84
CA VAL A 8 -11.58 -0.02 -48.06
C VAL A 8 -10.47 0.13 -47.03
N LEU A 9 -9.39 0.86 -47.33
CA LEU A 9 -8.31 1.13 -46.36
C LEU A 9 -8.79 2.08 -45.25
N SER A 10 -9.65 3.07 -45.52
CA SER A 10 -10.21 3.94 -44.48
C SER A 10 -11.25 3.22 -43.62
N LEU A 11 -11.97 2.23 -44.14
CA LEU A 11 -12.90 1.42 -43.35
C LEU A 11 -12.18 0.42 -42.43
N VAL A 12 -11.03 -0.08 -42.86
CA VAL A 12 -10.18 -0.99 -42.02
C VAL A 12 -9.47 -0.23 -40.91
N MET A 13 -9.12 1.06 -41.11
CA MET A 13 -8.55 1.89 -40.01
C MET A 13 -9.61 2.39 -39.01
N LEU A 14 -10.91 2.40 -39.35
CA LEU A 14 -11.98 2.73 -38.41
C LEU A 14 -12.45 1.54 -37.57
N LEU A 15 -12.04 0.30 -37.92
CA LEU A 15 -12.29 -0.90 -37.13
C LEU A 15 -11.21 -1.21 -36.09
N GLY A 16 -10.11 -0.40 -36.03
CA GLY A 16 -8.99 -0.58 -35.11
C GLY A 16 -9.07 0.19 -33.79
N CYS A 17 -10.15 0.98 -33.57
CA CYS A 17 -10.44 1.68 -32.30
C CYS A 17 -11.83 1.28 -31.81
N ILE A 18 -12.07 -0.02 -31.66
CA ILE A 18 -13.08 -0.45 -30.69
C ILE A 18 -12.37 -0.27 -29.34
N PRO A 19 -12.81 0.64 -28.44
CA PRO A 19 -12.40 0.53 -27.07
C PRO A 19 -12.72 -0.91 -26.68
N SER A 20 -11.77 -1.62 -26.12
CA SER A 20 -12.03 -2.92 -25.51
C SER A 20 -13.18 -2.67 -24.53
N ALA A 21 -14.41 -3.01 -24.94
CA ALA A 21 -15.50 -3.13 -24.02
C ALA A 21 -15.02 -4.22 -23.06
N PHE A 22 -14.73 -3.85 -21.82
CA PHE A 22 -14.35 -4.77 -20.78
C PHE A 22 -15.40 -5.88 -20.76
N ALA A 23 -14.96 -7.11 -20.76
CA ALA A 23 -15.87 -8.24 -20.58
C ALA A 23 -16.37 -8.14 -19.13
N VAL A 24 -17.59 -7.64 -18.95
CA VAL A 24 -18.25 -7.60 -17.65
C VAL A 24 -18.38 -9.04 -17.15
N ASN A 25 -17.91 -9.30 -15.93
CA ASN A 25 -17.94 -10.62 -15.31
C ASN A 25 -19.32 -10.90 -14.69
N GLU A 26 -20.32 -11.19 -15.55
CA GLU A 26 -21.69 -11.47 -15.12
C GLU A 26 -21.85 -12.85 -14.46
N ASP A 27 -20.88 -13.75 -14.64
CA ASP A 27 -20.94 -15.12 -14.10
C ASP A 27 -20.58 -15.16 -12.61
N VAL A 28 -19.86 -14.17 -12.08
CA VAL A 28 -19.45 -14.10 -10.67
C VAL A 28 -20.55 -13.45 -9.85
N GLU A 29 -21.11 -14.19 -8.89
CA GLU A 29 -22.26 -13.78 -8.08
C GLU A 29 -22.07 -14.01 -6.58
N GLY A 30 -23.01 -13.57 -5.76
CA GLY A 30 -23.01 -13.77 -4.32
C GLY A 30 -22.45 -12.59 -3.54
N THR A 31 -22.38 -12.74 -2.23
CA THR A 31 -21.92 -11.66 -1.33
C THR A 31 -20.41 -11.70 -1.16
N LEU A 32 -19.78 -10.53 -1.11
CA LEU A 32 -18.35 -10.36 -0.87
C LEU A 32 -18.09 -9.22 0.12
N LEU A 33 -17.20 -9.47 1.09
CA LEU A 33 -16.70 -8.45 2.01
C LEU A 33 -15.19 -8.51 2.14
N ILE A 34 -14.54 -7.36 1.93
CA ILE A 34 -13.09 -7.17 1.97
C ILE A 34 -12.75 -6.26 3.14
N TYR A 35 -11.96 -6.74 4.10
CA TYR A 35 -11.36 -5.85 5.11
C TYR A 35 -10.10 -5.21 4.57
N THR A 36 -9.97 -3.89 4.69
CA THR A 36 -8.84 -3.18 4.09
C THR A 36 -8.32 -2.04 4.97
N SER A 37 -7.00 -1.83 4.90
CA SER A 37 -6.33 -0.64 5.45
C SER A 37 -5.99 0.41 4.37
N MET A 38 -6.60 0.30 3.19
CA MET A 38 -6.41 1.24 2.10
C MET A 38 -7.10 2.58 2.39
N TYR A 39 -6.64 3.65 1.78
CA TYR A 39 -7.25 4.97 1.93
C TYR A 39 -8.70 5.01 1.42
N GLN A 40 -9.57 5.71 2.12
CA GLN A 40 -11.00 5.77 1.79
C GLN A 40 -11.28 6.19 0.34
N PHE A 41 -10.56 7.20 -0.18
CA PHE A 41 -10.75 7.66 -1.56
C PHE A 41 -10.40 6.58 -2.61
N VAL A 42 -9.44 5.69 -2.32
CA VAL A 42 -9.11 4.55 -3.20
C VAL A 42 -10.19 3.48 -3.08
N ILE A 43 -10.67 3.23 -1.86
CA ILE A 43 -11.80 2.31 -1.61
C ILE A 43 -13.02 2.74 -2.42
N ASP A 44 -13.36 4.04 -2.40
CA ASP A 44 -14.52 4.58 -3.12
C ASP A 44 -14.40 4.35 -4.64
N MET A 45 -13.21 4.57 -5.21
CA MET A 45 -12.96 4.30 -6.63
C MET A 45 -13.06 2.80 -6.97
N MET A 46 -12.45 1.95 -6.15
CA MET A 46 -12.45 0.51 -6.36
C MET A 46 -13.84 -0.10 -6.17
N ASP A 47 -14.60 0.39 -5.20
CA ASP A 47 -15.97 -0.07 -4.94
C ASP A 47 -16.86 0.14 -6.15
N GLU A 48 -16.81 1.33 -6.75
CA GLU A 48 -17.53 1.63 -7.99
C GLU A 48 -17.03 0.80 -9.19
N ALA A 49 -15.73 0.56 -9.27
CA ALA A 49 -15.15 -0.26 -10.33
C ALA A 49 -15.57 -1.73 -10.19
N ILE A 50 -15.56 -2.30 -8.99
CA ILE A 50 -15.99 -3.67 -8.74
C ILE A 50 -17.50 -3.82 -9.06
N LYS A 51 -18.34 -2.86 -8.67
CA LYS A 51 -19.77 -2.86 -9.03
C LYS A 51 -20.00 -2.85 -10.55
N ALA A 52 -19.15 -2.15 -11.28
CA ALA A 52 -19.25 -2.08 -12.74
C ALA A 52 -18.74 -3.36 -13.42
N GLU A 53 -17.64 -3.93 -12.94
CA GLU A 53 -17.00 -5.12 -13.51
C GLU A 53 -17.73 -6.42 -13.13
N PHE A 54 -18.29 -6.48 -11.91
CA PHE A 54 -18.95 -7.65 -11.33
C PHE A 54 -20.39 -7.31 -10.89
N PRO A 55 -21.32 -7.06 -11.82
CA PRO A 55 -22.64 -6.50 -11.50
C PRO A 55 -23.55 -7.44 -10.69
N ASN A 56 -23.23 -8.73 -10.62
CA ASN A 56 -23.99 -9.73 -9.87
C ASN A 56 -23.40 -10.00 -8.47
N LEU A 57 -22.27 -9.37 -8.11
CA LEU A 57 -21.78 -9.37 -6.75
C LEU A 57 -22.59 -8.44 -5.84
N VAL A 58 -22.80 -8.88 -4.62
CA VAL A 58 -23.52 -8.12 -3.59
C VAL A 58 -22.53 -7.61 -2.54
N PRO A 59 -22.47 -6.27 -2.29
CA PRO A 59 -21.65 -5.72 -1.25
C PRO A 59 -22.02 -6.23 0.15
N GLY A 60 -21.03 -6.71 0.91
CA GLY A 60 -21.22 -7.28 2.25
C GLY A 60 -21.27 -6.25 3.39
N ASN A 61 -21.08 -4.95 3.12
CA ASN A 61 -21.00 -3.90 4.14
C ASN A 61 -21.77 -2.65 3.70
N ASP A 62 -23.04 -2.53 4.08
CA ASP A 62 -23.88 -1.32 3.88
C ASP A 62 -23.76 -0.67 2.48
N GLY A 63 -23.72 -1.50 1.42
CA GLY A 63 -23.62 -1.07 0.03
C GLY A 63 -22.19 -0.88 -0.48
N SER A 64 -21.17 -1.21 0.31
CA SER A 64 -19.76 -1.29 -0.09
C SER A 64 -19.24 -2.71 0.02
N PHE A 65 -18.30 -3.09 -0.86
CA PHE A 65 -17.51 -4.31 -0.75
C PHE A 65 -16.44 -4.21 0.34
N PHE A 66 -16.18 -3.03 0.88
CA PHE A 66 -15.07 -2.80 1.79
C PHE A 66 -15.51 -2.40 3.19
N PHE A 67 -14.80 -2.94 4.17
CA PHE A 67 -14.77 -2.43 5.54
C PHE A 67 -13.39 -1.83 5.80
N TYR A 68 -13.34 -0.53 6.07
CA TYR A 68 -12.11 0.21 6.32
C TYR A 68 -11.70 0.16 7.79
N GLY A 69 -10.40 -0.03 8.03
CA GLY A 69 -9.74 0.15 9.32
C GLY A 69 -8.24 0.34 9.13
N GLY A 70 -7.61 1.15 9.99
CA GLY A 70 -6.14 1.20 10.04
C GLY A 70 -5.57 -0.20 10.33
N THR A 71 -4.33 -0.49 9.90
CA THR A 71 -3.73 -1.84 10.01
C THR A 71 -3.82 -2.41 11.43
N GLY A 72 -3.41 -1.65 12.46
CA GLY A 72 -3.47 -2.11 13.85
C GLY A 72 -4.89 -2.42 14.35
N PRO A 73 -5.86 -1.49 14.23
CA PRO A 73 -7.27 -1.77 14.53
C PRO A 73 -7.85 -2.97 13.76
N LEU A 74 -7.48 -3.12 12.48
CA LEU A 74 -7.93 -4.24 11.67
C LEU A 74 -7.37 -5.57 12.18
N GLN A 75 -6.08 -5.62 12.48
CA GLN A 75 -5.44 -6.80 13.09
C GLN A 75 -6.09 -7.17 14.43
N THR A 76 -6.41 -6.20 15.28
CA THR A 76 -7.12 -6.43 16.54
C THR A 76 -8.52 -7.02 16.30
N LYS A 77 -9.25 -6.48 15.31
CA LYS A 77 -10.58 -6.99 14.94
C LYS A 77 -10.48 -8.45 14.44
N VAL A 78 -9.57 -8.72 13.51
CA VAL A 78 -9.35 -10.05 12.95
C VAL A 78 -8.95 -11.03 14.06
N GLN A 79 -8.05 -10.64 14.97
CA GLN A 79 -7.66 -11.48 16.10
C GLN A 79 -8.86 -11.86 17.00
N GLY A 80 -9.74 -10.91 17.30
CA GLY A 80 -10.97 -11.17 18.08
C GLY A 80 -11.94 -12.10 17.34
N GLU A 81 -12.02 -12.01 16.01
CA GLU A 81 -12.85 -12.89 15.19
C GLU A 81 -12.25 -14.31 15.09
N MET A 82 -10.92 -14.42 14.98
CA MET A 82 -10.21 -15.71 14.99
C MET A 82 -10.50 -16.51 16.28
N GLU A 83 -10.68 -15.87 17.42
CA GLU A 83 -11.06 -16.51 18.67
C GLU A 83 -12.45 -17.19 18.59
N THR A 84 -13.31 -16.71 17.70
CA THR A 84 -14.64 -17.30 17.45
C THR A 84 -14.64 -18.39 16.39
N GLY A 85 -13.51 -18.57 15.67
CA GLY A 85 -13.29 -19.59 14.65
C GLY A 85 -13.66 -19.19 13.23
N SER A 86 -14.11 -17.94 13.00
CA SER A 86 -14.41 -17.42 11.65
C SER A 86 -14.15 -15.93 11.58
N LEU A 87 -13.79 -15.42 10.39
CA LEU A 87 -13.62 -14.01 10.11
C LEU A 87 -14.92 -13.43 9.56
N GLY A 88 -15.16 -12.16 9.86
CA GLY A 88 -16.30 -11.40 9.34
C GLY A 88 -16.12 -10.91 7.89
N CYS A 89 -15.11 -11.39 7.18
CA CYS A 89 -14.81 -11.04 5.79
C CYS A 89 -14.45 -12.26 4.97
N ASP A 90 -14.39 -12.09 3.65
CA ASP A 90 -13.96 -13.12 2.69
C ASP A 90 -12.52 -12.86 2.21
N MET A 91 -12.11 -11.58 2.20
CA MET A 91 -10.76 -11.18 1.80
C MET A 91 -10.19 -10.14 2.77
N LEU A 92 -8.87 -10.06 2.79
CA LEU A 92 -8.10 -9.04 3.49
C LEU A 92 -7.15 -8.34 2.52
N MET A 93 -7.10 -6.99 2.58
CA MET A 93 -6.14 -6.17 1.86
C MET A 93 -5.40 -5.29 2.86
N VAL A 94 -4.20 -5.70 3.27
CA VAL A 94 -3.45 -5.05 4.35
C VAL A 94 -2.13 -4.45 3.89
N ALA A 95 -1.56 -3.61 4.74
CA ALA A 95 -0.46 -2.73 4.37
C ALA A 95 0.91 -3.41 4.19
N GLU A 96 1.10 -4.68 4.62
CA GLU A 96 2.44 -5.28 4.59
C GLU A 96 2.41 -6.82 4.66
N PRO A 97 3.38 -7.53 4.02
CA PRO A 97 3.39 -8.98 3.91
C PRO A 97 3.54 -9.75 5.23
N ALA A 98 4.14 -9.17 6.27
CA ALA A 98 4.39 -9.88 7.53
C ALA A 98 3.10 -10.40 8.19
N TYR A 99 1.98 -9.68 8.05
CA TYR A 99 0.69 -10.15 8.55
C TYR A 99 0.12 -11.31 7.69
N SER A 100 0.41 -11.32 6.40
CA SER A 100 0.03 -12.43 5.52
C SER A 100 0.75 -13.73 5.90
N LEU A 101 2.02 -13.64 6.31
CA LEU A 101 2.78 -14.79 6.83
C LEU A 101 2.14 -15.35 8.10
N GLU A 102 1.74 -14.48 9.03
CA GLU A 102 1.05 -14.88 10.28
C GLU A 102 -0.25 -15.63 10.00
N LEU A 103 -1.09 -15.09 9.12
CA LEU A 103 -2.37 -15.72 8.77
C LEU A 103 -2.20 -17.02 8.00
N LYS A 104 -1.19 -17.11 7.11
CA LYS A 104 -0.83 -18.35 6.41
C LYS A 104 -0.41 -19.43 7.39
N GLU A 105 0.52 -19.15 8.30
CA GLU A 105 0.98 -20.10 9.31
C GLU A 105 -0.16 -20.57 10.24
N GLY A 106 -1.10 -19.67 10.53
CA GLY A 106 -2.30 -19.98 11.31
C GLY A 106 -3.36 -20.81 10.57
N GLY A 107 -3.15 -21.07 9.26
CA GLY A 107 -4.10 -21.82 8.42
C GLY A 107 -5.42 -21.06 8.18
N TRP A 108 -5.37 -19.72 8.12
CA TRP A 108 -6.54 -18.86 7.92
C TRP A 108 -6.80 -18.51 6.46
N LEU A 109 -5.86 -18.82 5.55
CA LEU A 109 -5.90 -18.40 4.17
C LEU A 109 -6.26 -19.53 3.23
N HIS A 110 -7.01 -19.19 2.19
CA HIS A 110 -7.26 -20.03 1.02
C HIS A 110 -6.06 -19.96 0.08
N GLN A 111 -5.69 -21.09 -0.51
CA GLN A 111 -4.64 -21.20 -1.51
C GLN A 111 -5.25 -21.04 -2.90
N TYR A 112 -4.76 -20.07 -3.67
CA TYR A 112 -5.15 -19.82 -5.05
C TYR A 112 -3.94 -19.52 -5.92
N GLU A 113 -3.69 -20.33 -6.93
CA GLU A 113 -2.60 -20.11 -7.90
C GLU A 113 -3.15 -19.35 -9.11
N THR A 114 -2.84 -18.05 -9.22
CA THR A 114 -3.23 -17.22 -10.35
C THR A 114 -2.15 -17.16 -11.43
N ASP A 115 -2.53 -17.21 -12.70
CA ASP A 115 -1.63 -16.98 -13.85
C ASP A 115 -1.04 -15.56 -13.85
N ALA A 116 -1.73 -14.60 -13.22
CA ALA A 116 -1.25 -13.22 -13.10
C ALA A 116 0.05 -13.10 -12.30
N ALA A 117 0.33 -14.05 -11.39
CA ALA A 117 1.54 -14.07 -10.57
C ALA A 117 2.84 -14.04 -11.39
N ALA A 118 2.85 -14.64 -12.58
CA ALA A 118 4.01 -14.62 -13.49
C ALA A 118 4.43 -13.21 -13.93
N ASN A 119 3.50 -12.25 -13.86
CA ASN A 119 3.73 -10.86 -14.26
C ASN A 119 4.08 -9.93 -13.08
N LEU A 120 4.16 -10.45 -11.86
CA LEU A 120 4.49 -9.65 -10.68
C LEU A 120 6.01 -9.36 -10.61
N ARG A 121 6.36 -8.10 -10.29
CA ARG A 121 7.75 -7.65 -10.08
C ARG A 121 8.14 -7.56 -8.60
N PHE A 122 7.20 -7.76 -7.69
CA PHE A 122 7.45 -7.82 -6.25
C PHE A 122 7.25 -9.23 -5.72
N PRO A 123 7.90 -9.58 -4.60
CA PRO A 123 7.71 -10.88 -3.96
C PRO A 123 6.24 -11.17 -3.62
N TYR A 124 5.85 -12.42 -3.76
CA TYR A 124 4.56 -12.98 -3.40
C TYR A 124 4.75 -14.37 -2.80
N ASP A 125 3.70 -14.95 -2.27
CA ASP A 125 3.73 -16.32 -1.78
C ASP A 125 3.68 -17.33 -2.94
N GLU A 126 4.76 -18.07 -3.16
CA GLU A 126 4.84 -19.06 -4.26
C GLU A 126 3.84 -20.22 -4.13
N GLU A 127 3.27 -20.44 -2.93
CA GLU A 127 2.21 -21.39 -2.70
C GLU A 127 0.82 -20.79 -2.95
N GLY A 128 0.70 -19.49 -3.26
CA GLY A 128 -0.55 -18.85 -3.65
C GLY A 128 -1.45 -18.40 -2.50
N TYR A 129 -0.94 -18.16 -1.29
CA TYR A 129 -1.77 -17.70 -0.16
C TYR A 129 -1.94 -16.17 -0.10
N TRP A 130 -1.05 -15.39 -0.72
CA TRP A 130 -1.16 -13.94 -0.80
C TRP A 130 -0.37 -13.37 -1.98
N TYR A 131 -0.85 -12.21 -2.47
CA TYR A 131 -0.23 -11.49 -3.57
C TYR A 131 -0.09 -10.01 -3.24
N PRO A 132 0.98 -9.31 -3.71
CA PRO A 132 1.05 -7.87 -3.63
C PRO A 132 0.05 -7.26 -4.61
N VAL A 133 -0.68 -6.21 -4.20
CA VAL A 133 -1.65 -5.53 -5.08
C VAL A 133 -1.28 -4.09 -5.37
N ARG A 134 -0.46 -3.49 -4.52
CA ARG A 134 0.07 -2.13 -4.66
C ARG A 134 1.37 -2.00 -3.91
N VAL A 135 2.16 -0.98 -4.21
CA VAL A 135 3.37 -0.69 -3.45
C VAL A 135 3.33 0.73 -2.94
N CYS A 136 3.44 0.87 -1.62
CA CYS A 136 3.69 2.13 -0.95
C CYS A 136 5.20 2.39 -0.89
N ASN A 137 5.61 3.64 -0.90
CA ASN A 137 7.00 4.03 -0.75
C ASN A 137 7.16 4.94 0.46
N MET A 138 7.99 4.55 1.43
CA MET A 138 8.34 5.41 2.55
C MET A 138 9.41 6.41 2.10
N VAL A 139 9.13 7.68 2.30
CA VAL A 139 10.00 8.80 1.92
C VAL A 139 10.16 9.78 3.08
N LEU A 140 11.06 10.75 2.92
CA LEU A 140 11.05 11.97 3.71
C LEU A 140 10.29 13.05 2.97
N ALA A 141 9.67 13.97 3.68
CA ALA A 141 8.95 15.10 3.09
C ALA A 141 9.24 16.40 3.81
N TYR A 142 9.17 17.52 3.08
CA TYR A 142 9.44 18.86 3.57
C TYR A 142 8.58 19.92 2.86
N ASN A 143 8.59 21.16 3.37
CA ASN A 143 7.95 22.27 2.71
C ASN A 143 9.01 23.20 2.11
N PRO A 144 9.16 23.26 0.76
CA PRO A 144 10.19 24.06 0.08
C PRO A 144 9.96 25.58 0.17
N GLU A 145 8.79 26.03 0.61
CA GLU A 145 8.57 27.46 0.90
C GLU A 145 9.14 27.87 2.28
N LEU A 146 9.42 26.89 3.16
CA LEU A 146 9.89 27.14 4.53
C LEU A 146 11.33 26.74 4.75
N LYS A 147 11.82 25.71 4.03
CA LYS A 147 13.16 25.14 4.19
C LYS A 147 13.81 24.87 2.85
N SER A 148 15.11 25.13 2.78
CA SER A 148 15.90 24.73 1.63
C SER A 148 16.35 23.26 1.76
N PRO A 149 16.46 22.52 0.63
CA PRO A 149 16.89 21.10 0.65
C PRO A 149 18.25 20.86 1.32
N GLU A 150 19.13 21.86 1.32
CA GLU A 150 20.47 21.79 1.93
C GLU A 150 20.43 21.75 3.46
N GLU A 151 19.33 22.20 4.08
CA GLU A 151 19.12 22.21 5.52
C GLU A 151 18.46 20.93 6.05
N LEU A 152 18.10 20.02 5.14
CA LEU A 152 17.24 18.85 5.41
C LEU A 152 18.02 17.54 5.32
N PRO A 153 17.54 16.49 5.98
CA PRO A 153 18.17 15.17 5.90
C PRO A 153 18.06 14.62 4.47
N LYS A 154 19.15 14.08 3.96
CA LYS A 154 19.21 13.40 2.65
C LYS A 154 19.08 11.89 2.75
N THR A 155 19.17 11.36 3.96
CA THR A 155 19.12 9.94 4.26
C THR A 155 18.17 9.68 5.43
N PHE A 156 17.69 8.45 5.57
CA PHE A 156 16.97 8.06 6.78
C PHE A 156 17.88 8.11 8.01
N GLU A 157 19.17 7.81 7.85
CA GLU A 157 20.12 7.93 8.95
C GLU A 157 20.23 9.38 9.46
N GLU A 158 20.31 10.36 8.54
CA GLU A 158 20.33 11.78 8.90
C GLU A 158 19.01 12.24 9.53
N PHE A 159 17.88 11.70 9.09
CA PHE A 159 16.57 12.00 9.70
C PHE A 159 16.56 11.72 11.21
N ALA A 160 17.19 10.61 11.63
CA ALA A 160 17.30 10.27 13.04
C ALA A 160 18.37 11.07 13.81
N LYS A 161 19.40 11.62 13.13
CA LYS A 161 20.61 12.15 13.78
C LYS A 161 20.84 13.66 13.63
N LEU A 162 20.15 14.31 12.70
CA LEU A 162 20.39 15.72 12.38
C LEU A 162 19.86 16.63 13.48
N GLU A 163 20.78 17.25 14.27
CA GLU A 163 20.44 18.09 15.43
C GLU A 163 19.53 19.28 15.09
N SER A 164 19.59 19.82 13.87
CA SER A 164 18.71 20.91 13.43
C SER A 164 17.24 20.53 13.36
N LEU A 165 16.93 19.22 13.32
CA LEU A 165 15.57 18.68 13.33
C LEU A 165 15.03 18.39 14.73
N LYS A 166 15.79 18.65 15.78
CA LYS A 166 15.36 18.33 17.14
C LYS A 166 14.02 19.01 17.50
N GLY A 167 13.01 18.20 17.79
CA GLY A 167 11.64 18.65 18.05
C GLY A 167 10.96 19.31 16.83
N LYS A 168 11.47 19.08 15.61
CA LYS A 168 10.99 19.62 14.34
C LYS A 168 10.74 18.56 13.28
N SER A 169 10.71 17.31 13.68
CA SER A 169 10.43 16.17 12.82
C SER A 169 9.33 15.29 13.40
N SER A 170 8.64 14.58 12.53
CA SER A 170 7.56 13.66 12.90
C SER A 170 7.53 12.44 11.98
N MET A 171 6.95 11.35 12.46
CA MET A 171 6.72 10.12 11.70
C MET A 171 5.48 9.39 12.20
N GLY A 172 5.04 8.40 11.42
CA GLY A 172 3.96 7.50 11.80
C GLY A 172 4.30 6.67 13.06
N ASN A 173 3.24 6.17 13.73
CA ASN A 173 3.39 5.30 14.90
C ASN A 173 3.49 3.82 14.46
N PRO A 174 4.62 3.13 14.68
CA PRO A 174 4.78 1.72 14.29
C PRO A 174 3.90 0.75 15.07
N LEU A 175 3.33 1.18 16.19
CA LEU A 175 2.42 0.33 16.99
C LEU A 175 1.02 0.21 16.34
N THR A 176 0.64 1.18 15.51
CA THR A 176 -0.69 1.26 14.90
C THR A 176 -0.69 1.26 13.37
N SER A 177 0.46 1.54 12.75
CA SER A 177 0.66 1.60 11.29
C SER A 177 1.56 0.46 10.82
N GLY A 178 1.04 -0.44 9.97
CA GLY A 178 1.82 -1.54 9.38
C GLY A 178 2.94 -1.03 8.48
N THR A 179 2.71 0.02 7.70
CA THR A 179 3.75 0.60 6.83
C THR A 179 4.87 1.26 7.63
N THR A 180 4.54 1.92 8.75
CA THR A 180 5.56 2.47 9.65
C THR A 180 6.30 1.35 10.37
N MET A 181 5.61 0.27 10.76
CA MET A 181 6.25 -0.93 11.35
C MET A 181 7.25 -1.54 10.37
N ALA A 182 6.88 -1.70 9.11
CA ALA A 182 7.78 -2.18 8.07
C ALA A 182 9.01 -1.27 7.89
N ALA A 183 8.79 0.06 7.90
CA ALA A 183 9.89 1.02 7.79
C ALA A 183 10.88 0.94 8.97
N VAL A 184 10.38 0.91 10.21
CA VAL A 184 11.27 0.81 11.38
C VAL A 184 11.95 -0.56 11.47
N ALA A 185 11.31 -1.63 10.97
CA ALA A 185 11.94 -2.94 10.85
C ALA A 185 13.13 -2.89 9.88
N ALA A 186 12.95 -2.33 8.67
CA ALA A 186 14.02 -2.17 7.69
C ALA A 186 15.16 -1.27 8.21
N LEU A 187 14.82 -0.15 8.85
CA LEU A 187 15.81 0.79 9.39
C LEU A 187 16.59 0.20 10.57
N SER A 188 15.93 -0.57 11.45
CA SER A 188 16.62 -1.27 12.53
C SER A 188 17.46 -2.45 12.05
N ASP A 189 17.11 -3.07 10.93
CA ASP A 189 17.93 -4.10 10.30
C ASP A 189 19.21 -3.49 9.71
N LYS A 190 19.07 -2.34 9.04
CA LYS A 190 20.19 -1.64 8.41
C LYS A 190 21.13 -0.94 9.39
N TYR A 191 20.59 -0.29 10.42
CA TYR A 191 21.33 0.62 11.32
C TYR A 191 21.38 0.15 12.78
N GLY A 192 20.81 -1.00 13.12
CA GLY A 192 20.63 -1.43 14.49
C GLY A 192 19.55 -0.63 15.23
N TYR A 193 19.32 -0.98 16.50
CA TYR A 193 18.38 -0.24 17.36
C TYR A 193 18.91 1.14 17.80
N GLU A 194 20.20 1.43 17.58
CA GLU A 194 20.79 2.78 17.71
C GLU A 194 20.10 3.81 16.81
N TYR A 195 19.45 3.36 15.75
CA TYR A 195 18.59 4.24 14.93
C TYR A 195 17.45 4.84 15.78
N PHE A 196 16.83 4.03 16.63
CA PHE A 196 15.76 4.49 17.52
C PHE A 196 16.30 5.43 18.61
N ASP A 197 17.52 5.20 19.12
CA ASP A 197 18.16 6.15 20.04
C ASP A 197 18.29 7.53 19.41
N GLY A 198 18.63 7.59 18.12
CA GLY A 198 18.70 8.83 17.35
C GLY A 198 17.35 9.55 17.27
N LEU A 199 16.27 8.82 16.97
CA LEU A 199 14.91 9.34 16.94
C LEU A 199 14.51 9.93 18.30
N GLY A 200 14.81 9.22 19.39
CA GLY A 200 14.51 9.67 20.77
C GLY A 200 15.32 10.91 21.17
N VAL A 201 16.63 10.95 20.87
CA VAL A 201 17.50 12.11 21.14
C VAL A 201 17.06 13.35 20.38
N ASN A 202 16.54 13.18 19.18
CA ASN A 202 16.02 14.26 18.34
C ASN A 202 14.57 14.63 18.64
N ASP A 203 13.95 14.07 19.67
CA ASP A 203 12.56 14.33 20.05
C ASP A 203 11.62 14.24 18.83
N VAL A 204 11.78 13.16 18.01
CA VAL A 204 10.92 12.93 16.84
C VAL A 204 9.50 12.62 17.32
N MET A 205 8.53 13.40 16.85
CA MET A 205 7.13 13.24 17.23
C MET A 205 6.54 11.97 16.58
N ILE A 206 5.95 11.09 17.37
CA ILE A 206 5.34 9.84 16.92
C ILE A 206 3.82 9.98 16.90
N GLU A 207 3.24 10.03 15.71
CA GLU A 207 1.86 10.42 15.50
C GLU A 207 1.17 9.57 14.42
N SER A 208 -0.06 9.94 14.03
CA SER A 208 -0.64 9.42 12.79
C SER A 208 0.02 10.07 11.58
N GLY A 209 0.08 9.37 10.44
CA GLY A 209 0.61 9.95 9.21
C GLY A 209 -0.12 11.23 8.78
N SER A 210 -1.45 11.32 9.02
CA SER A 210 -2.23 12.53 8.73
C SER A 210 -1.88 13.70 9.65
N THR A 211 -1.59 13.46 10.93
CA THR A 211 -1.14 14.49 11.86
C THR A 211 0.26 15.00 11.47
N ALA A 212 1.19 14.10 11.18
CA ALA A 212 2.53 14.46 10.72
C ALA A 212 2.46 15.32 9.44
N LEU A 213 1.61 14.92 8.46
CA LEU A 213 1.39 15.69 7.23
C LEU A 213 0.85 17.10 7.51
N ALA A 214 -0.14 17.24 8.39
CA ALA A 214 -0.71 18.55 8.76
C ALA A 214 0.35 19.45 9.43
N LYS A 215 1.18 18.90 10.31
CA LYS A 215 2.29 19.62 10.94
C LYS A 215 3.34 20.10 9.94
N LEU A 216 3.63 19.29 8.93
CA LEU A 216 4.51 19.70 7.84
C LEU A 216 3.90 20.83 7.01
N GLN A 217 2.62 20.73 6.66
CA GLN A 217 1.91 21.75 5.89
C GLN A 217 1.83 23.11 6.61
N THR A 218 1.70 23.08 7.93
CA THR A 218 1.63 24.30 8.77
C THR A 218 3.00 24.85 9.17
N GLY A 219 4.09 24.12 8.90
CA GLY A 219 5.46 24.50 9.26
C GLY A 219 5.79 24.24 10.74
N GLU A 220 5.02 23.42 11.45
CA GLU A 220 5.37 22.95 12.79
C GLU A 220 6.53 21.96 12.73
N CYS A 221 6.55 21.09 11.68
CA CYS A 221 7.68 20.24 11.34
C CYS A 221 8.46 20.78 10.15
N ASP A 222 9.78 20.60 10.18
CA ASP A 222 10.69 20.91 9.08
C ASP A 222 10.84 19.72 8.11
N ALA A 223 10.81 18.50 8.65
CA ALA A 223 10.81 17.25 7.88
C ALA A 223 9.95 16.16 8.56
N ILE A 224 9.36 15.27 7.77
CA ILE A 224 8.63 14.11 8.27
C ILE A 224 9.01 12.86 7.48
N MET A 225 8.91 11.69 8.11
CA MET A 225 8.94 10.40 7.43
C MET A 225 7.51 9.94 7.19
N ILE A 226 7.13 9.77 5.92
CA ILE A 226 5.74 9.55 5.50
C ILE A 226 5.68 8.72 4.22
N LEU A 227 4.52 8.15 3.93
CA LEU A 227 4.26 7.51 2.65
C LEU A 227 4.16 8.54 1.51
N GLU A 228 4.81 8.23 0.40
CA GLU A 228 4.87 9.07 -0.81
C GLU A 228 3.47 9.47 -1.28
N GLU A 229 2.54 8.53 -1.36
CA GLU A 229 1.17 8.77 -1.82
C GLU A 229 0.43 9.86 -1.03
N SER A 230 0.74 10.01 0.26
CA SER A 230 0.15 11.08 1.09
C SER A 230 0.64 12.46 0.65
N VAL A 231 1.91 12.57 0.29
CA VAL A 231 2.52 13.82 -0.23
C VAL A 231 1.98 14.14 -1.61
N LEU A 232 1.96 13.16 -2.52
CA LEU A 232 1.50 13.33 -3.89
C LEU A 232 0.02 13.74 -3.94
N LYS A 233 -0.82 13.09 -3.13
CA LYS A 233 -2.23 13.43 -2.97
C LYS A 233 -2.41 14.87 -2.50
N ALA A 234 -1.74 15.27 -1.42
CA ALA A 234 -1.84 16.63 -0.87
C ALA A 234 -1.37 17.69 -1.90
N ARG A 235 -0.36 17.38 -2.70
CA ARG A 235 0.08 18.26 -3.80
C ARG A 235 -0.96 18.38 -4.90
N LYS A 236 -1.52 17.25 -5.33
CA LYS A 236 -2.47 17.20 -6.46
C LYS A 236 -3.84 17.77 -6.12
N GLU A 237 -4.38 17.37 -4.98
CA GLU A 237 -5.77 17.66 -4.62
C GLU A 237 -5.91 18.95 -3.78
N ASP A 238 -4.98 19.16 -2.81
CA ASP A 238 -5.05 20.30 -1.91
C ASP A 238 -4.17 21.49 -2.36
N GLY A 239 -3.36 21.30 -3.42
CA GLY A 239 -2.41 22.32 -3.88
C GLY A 239 -1.28 22.60 -2.87
N SER A 240 -1.03 21.65 -1.97
CA SER A 240 0.00 21.77 -0.93
C SER A 240 1.40 21.95 -1.51
N LYS A 241 2.22 22.79 -0.89
CA LYS A 241 3.59 23.09 -1.34
C LYS A 241 4.65 22.18 -0.71
N ILE A 242 4.29 21.01 -0.32
CA ILE A 242 5.22 20.02 0.20
C ILE A 242 5.89 19.22 -0.92
N ALA A 243 7.04 18.60 -0.65
CA ALA A 243 7.80 17.81 -1.61
C ALA A 243 8.40 16.56 -0.95
N CYS A 244 8.60 15.52 -1.75
CA CYS A 244 9.32 14.34 -1.32
C CYS A 244 10.84 14.54 -1.42
N ILE A 245 11.56 13.94 -0.47
CA ILE A 245 12.97 13.62 -0.56
C ILE A 245 13.05 12.09 -0.64
N TYR A 246 13.58 11.59 -1.75
CA TYR A 246 13.90 10.17 -1.89
C TYR A 246 15.27 9.94 -1.27
N PRO A 247 15.38 9.22 -0.15
CA PRO A 247 16.62 9.12 0.60
C PRO A 247 17.75 8.50 -0.21
N GLU A 248 18.97 9.06 -0.07
CA GLU A 248 20.15 8.61 -0.81
C GLU A 248 20.67 7.26 -0.32
N ASP A 249 20.35 6.88 0.92
CA ASP A 249 20.66 5.58 1.53
C ASP A 249 19.69 4.47 1.13
N GLY A 250 18.70 4.78 0.31
CA GLY A 250 17.72 3.88 -0.29
C GLY A 250 16.29 4.27 0.05
N VAL A 251 15.34 3.69 -0.68
CA VAL A 251 13.90 3.79 -0.41
C VAL A 251 13.41 2.54 0.32
N ILE A 252 12.24 2.60 0.92
CA ILE A 252 11.61 1.44 1.57
C ILE A 252 10.30 1.18 0.86
N LEU A 253 10.30 0.17 -0.01
CA LEU A 253 9.11 -0.25 -0.75
C LEU A 253 8.33 -1.27 0.07
N ILE A 254 7.04 -1.00 0.25
CA ILE A 254 6.15 -1.77 1.11
C ILE A 254 4.98 -2.28 0.27
N PRO A 255 5.07 -3.51 -0.25
CA PRO A 255 3.94 -4.13 -0.92
C PRO A 255 2.78 -4.33 0.05
N SER A 256 1.59 -3.86 -0.34
CA SER A 256 0.37 -4.25 0.36
C SER A 256 -0.20 -5.50 -0.28
N THR A 257 -0.72 -6.39 0.54
CA THR A 257 -1.13 -7.73 0.12
C THR A 257 -2.64 -7.89 0.03
N VAL A 258 -3.10 -8.73 -0.88
CA VAL A 258 -4.43 -9.33 -0.89
C VAL A 258 -4.34 -10.79 -0.47
N MET A 259 -5.30 -11.24 0.33
CA MET A 259 -5.45 -12.59 0.83
C MET A 259 -6.91 -12.99 0.77
N THR A 260 -7.19 -14.22 0.39
CA THR A 260 -8.51 -14.85 0.51
C THR A 260 -8.57 -15.65 1.81
N VAL A 261 -9.63 -15.49 2.58
CA VAL A 261 -9.88 -16.27 3.81
C VAL A 261 -10.26 -17.70 3.42
N ALA A 262 -9.82 -18.69 4.18
CA ALA A 262 -10.20 -20.08 3.98
C ALA A 262 -11.73 -20.22 3.98
N GLU A 263 -12.27 -21.01 3.06
CA GLU A 263 -13.71 -21.13 2.78
C GLU A 263 -14.54 -21.39 4.04
N ASP A 264 -14.12 -22.35 4.86
CA ASP A 264 -14.79 -22.75 6.09
C ASP A 264 -14.66 -21.74 7.25
N ARG A 265 -13.94 -20.66 7.02
CA ARG A 265 -13.64 -19.60 8.01
C ARG A 265 -14.04 -18.20 7.53
N SER A 266 -14.51 -18.07 6.29
CA SER A 266 -14.93 -16.78 5.73
C SER A 266 -16.40 -16.46 6.03
N ALA A 267 -16.78 -15.18 5.91
CA ALA A 267 -18.12 -14.72 6.21
C ALA A 267 -19.18 -15.27 5.25
N ASN A 268 -18.88 -15.30 3.95
CA ASN A 268 -19.84 -15.63 2.90
C ASN A 268 -19.45 -16.90 2.11
N MET A 269 -18.28 -17.47 2.38
CA MET A 269 -17.76 -18.68 1.69
C MET A 269 -17.73 -18.53 0.16
N ASN A 270 -17.49 -17.31 -0.35
CA ASN A 270 -17.55 -16.99 -1.77
C ASN A 270 -16.15 -16.98 -2.40
N ILE A 271 -15.54 -18.17 -2.51
CA ILE A 271 -14.18 -18.33 -3.04
C ILE A 271 -14.07 -17.89 -4.49
N GLU A 272 -15.07 -18.22 -5.33
CA GLU A 272 -15.07 -17.83 -6.75
C GLU A 272 -14.98 -16.31 -6.93
N ALA A 273 -15.73 -15.54 -6.15
CA ALA A 273 -15.62 -14.08 -6.17
C ALA A 273 -14.25 -13.60 -5.66
N CYS A 274 -13.69 -14.22 -4.63
CA CYS A 274 -12.38 -13.85 -4.10
C CYS A 274 -11.26 -14.07 -5.14
N GLU A 275 -11.29 -15.20 -5.85
CA GLU A 275 -10.34 -15.52 -6.93
C GLU A 275 -10.48 -14.53 -8.09
N ALA A 276 -11.71 -14.26 -8.54
CA ALA A 276 -11.98 -13.30 -9.61
C ALA A 276 -11.53 -11.87 -9.25
N ILE A 277 -11.78 -11.41 -8.03
CA ILE A 277 -11.30 -10.12 -7.53
C ILE A 277 -9.78 -10.09 -7.42
N THR A 278 -9.15 -11.18 -7.01
CA THR A 278 -7.68 -11.27 -6.96
C THR A 278 -7.11 -11.10 -8.38
N ASP A 279 -7.62 -11.80 -9.36
CA ASP A 279 -7.19 -11.69 -10.76
C ASP A 279 -7.42 -10.28 -11.33
N TRP A 280 -8.58 -9.68 -11.03
CA TRP A 280 -8.87 -8.32 -11.44
C TRP A 280 -7.90 -7.29 -10.81
N LEU A 281 -7.61 -7.39 -9.52
CA LEU A 281 -6.64 -6.54 -8.83
C LEU A 281 -5.24 -6.65 -9.43
N LEU A 282 -4.84 -7.85 -9.88
CA LEU A 282 -3.56 -8.14 -10.51
C LEU A 282 -3.56 -7.90 -12.03
N SER A 283 -4.66 -7.45 -12.61
CA SER A 283 -4.74 -7.05 -14.02
C SER A 283 -4.22 -5.63 -14.25
N ALA A 284 -3.96 -5.30 -15.52
CA ALA A 284 -3.60 -3.93 -15.89
C ALA A 284 -4.72 -2.92 -15.57
N GLU A 285 -5.98 -3.35 -15.57
CA GLU A 285 -7.13 -2.52 -15.22
C GLU A 285 -7.15 -2.22 -13.71
N GLY A 286 -7.08 -3.24 -12.87
CA GLY A 286 -7.04 -3.06 -11.41
C GLY A 286 -5.85 -2.21 -10.97
N GLN A 287 -4.70 -2.33 -11.66
CA GLN A 287 -3.50 -1.57 -11.34
C GLN A 287 -3.60 -0.07 -11.66
N LYS A 288 -4.48 0.35 -12.58
CA LYS A 288 -4.74 1.79 -12.82
C LYS A 288 -5.30 2.48 -11.57
N TYR A 289 -6.18 1.81 -10.83
CA TYR A 289 -6.72 2.37 -9.58
C TYR A 289 -5.65 2.55 -8.50
N MET A 290 -4.60 1.72 -8.52
CA MET A 290 -3.44 1.90 -7.63
C MET A 290 -2.64 3.15 -8.01
N ILE A 291 -2.43 3.39 -9.31
CA ILE A 291 -1.76 4.60 -9.83
C ILE A 291 -2.62 5.86 -9.55
N GLU A 292 -3.92 5.81 -9.76
CA GLU A 292 -4.83 6.89 -9.41
C GLU A 292 -4.87 7.16 -7.91
N GLY A 293 -4.63 6.11 -7.11
CA GLY A 293 -4.44 6.16 -5.67
C GLY A 293 -3.05 6.64 -5.22
N TYR A 294 -2.23 7.15 -6.14
CA TYR A 294 -0.87 7.65 -5.90
C TYR A 294 0.14 6.56 -5.47
N MET A 295 -0.15 5.29 -5.72
CA MET A 295 0.69 4.15 -5.35
C MET A 295 1.29 3.48 -6.58
N HIS A 296 2.35 2.68 -6.40
CA HIS A 296 3.03 2.02 -7.49
C HIS A 296 2.39 0.67 -7.84
N SER A 297 2.40 0.37 -9.15
CA SER A 297 1.92 -0.91 -9.66
C SER A 297 2.87 -2.06 -9.32
N VAL A 298 2.29 -3.25 -9.12
CA VAL A 298 3.03 -4.48 -8.88
C VAL A 298 3.40 -5.24 -10.16
N LEU A 299 2.95 -4.79 -11.33
CA LEU A 299 3.13 -5.50 -12.60
C LEU A 299 4.44 -5.14 -13.30
N LYS A 300 5.13 -6.15 -13.84
CA LYS A 300 6.24 -5.99 -14.78
C LYS A 300 5.78 -5.24 -16.03
N GLY A 301 6.58 -4.30 -16.51
CA GLY A 301 6.30 -3.55 -17.73
C GLY A 301 5.11 -2.59 -17.65
N PHE A 302 4.57 -2.34 -16.46
CA PHE A 302 3.57 -1.30 -16.26
C PHE A 302 4.27 0.05 -16.15
N GLU A 303 4.16 0.88 -17.20
CA GLU A 303 4.94 2.12 -17.34
C GLU A 303 4.31 3.34 -16.67
N GLU A 304 2.99 3.29 -16.39
CA GLU A 304 2.31 4.39 -15.70
C GLU A 304 2.84 4.52 -14.27
N VAL A 305 3.06 5.76 -13.87
CA VAL A 305 3.54 6.11 -12.53
C VAL A 305 2.57 7.05 -11.83
N PRO A 306 2.55 7.07 -10.49
CA PRO A 306 1.74 8.03 -9.75
C PRO A 306 2.09 9.47 -10.12
N PHE A 307 1.11 10.37 -9.99
CA PHE A 307 1.30 11.80 -10.23
C PHE A 307 2.58 12.33 -9.56
N ASP A 308 3.47 12.90 -10.35
CA ASP A 308 4.70 13.57 -9.88
C ASP A 308 5.68 12.67 -9.09
N SER A 309 5.54 11.35 -9.25
CA SER A 309 6.46 10.34 -8.72
C SER A 309 7.54 9.96 -9.75
N THR A 310 8.46 9.11 -9.33
CA THR A 310 9.50 8.52 -10.19
C THR A 310 9.09 7.14 -10.69
N ALA A 311 9.77 6.64 -11.71
CA ALA A 311 9.50 5.31 -12.26
C ALA A 311 9.70 4.21 -11.21
N THR A 312 8.76 3.27 -11.13
CA THR A 312 8.79 2.17 -10.15
C THR A 312 10.07 1.34 -10.23
N ASP A 313 10.57 1.06 -11.44
CA ASP A 313 11.82 0.29 -11.62
C ASP A 313 13.03 1.02 -11.02
N GLY A 314 13.08 2.36 -11.14
CA GLY A 314 14.13 3.16 -10.50
C GLY A 314 14.05 3.19 -8.97
N LEU A 315 12.86 2.98 -8.39
CA LEU A 315 12.70 2.80 -6.95
C LEU A 315 13.14 1.39 -6.52
N ILE A 316 12.79 0.36 -7.29
CA ILE A 316 13.21 -1.03 -7.02
C ILE A 316 14.73 -1.15 -6.97
N GLU A 317 15.44 -0.48 -7.89
CA GLU A 317 16.92 -0.48 -7.89
C GLU A 317 17.54 0.12 -6.61
N LYS A 318 16.79 0.94 -5.88
CA LYS A 318 17.22 1.62 -4.66
C LYS A 318 16.54 1.09 -3.40
N ASP A 319 15.71 0.05 -3.52
CA ASP A 319 14.99 -0.50 -2.37
C ASP A 319 15.97 -1.09 -1.35
N MET A 320 15.83 -0.69 -0.10
CA MET A 320 16.60 -1.28 0.99
C MET A 320 16.22 -2.73 1.25
N GLY A 321 15.02 -3.12 0.82
CA GLY A 321 14.38 -4.36 1.19
C GLY A 321 13.85 -4.37 2.63
N VAL A 322 12.82 -5.14 2.87
CA VAL A 322 12.30 -5.44 4.20
C VAL A 322 12.36 -6.95 4.40
N ASP A 323 13.00 -7.40 5.47
CA ASP A 323 12.90 -8.80 5.88
C ASP A 323 11.52 -9.05 6.52
N TRP A 324 10.58 -9.53 5.71
CA TRP A 324 9.20 -9.78 6.13
C TRP A 324 9.09 -10.86 7.18
N VAL A 325 9.98 -11.86 7.16
CA VAL A 325 10.02 -12.92 8.19
C VAL A 325 10.47 -12.32 9.52
N ARG A 326 11.50 -11.48 9.52
CA ARG A 326 11.91 -10.74 10.72
C ARG A 326 10.82 -9.79 11.20
N CYS A 327 10.20 -9.05 10.29
CA CYS A 327 9.11 -8.13 10.61
C CYS A 327 7.91 -8.85 11.26
N TYR A 328 7.65 -10.09 10.88
CA TYR A 328 6.66 -10.96 11.52
C TYR A 328 7.16 -11.54 12.85
N THR A 329 8.26 -12.29 12.82
CA THR A 329 8.71 -13.10 13.96
C THR A 329 9.30 -12.28 15.11
N GLN A 330 9.84 -11.09 14.82
CA GLN A 330 10.42 -10.18 15.80
C GLN A 330 9.59 -8.90 16.01
N ARG A 331 8.33 -8.87 15.55
CA ARG A 331 7.45 -7.69 15.64
C ARG A 331 7.41 -7.10 17.03
N GLU A 332 7.18 -7.92 18.04
CA GLU A 332 7.05 -7.46 19.43
C GLU A 332 8.41 -7.02 20.03
N GLU A 333 9.49 -7.64 19.63
CA GLU A 333 10.84 -7.19 20.00
C GLU A 333 11.13 -5.79 19.42
N ILE A 334 10.91 -5.61 18.12
CA ILE A 334 11.13 -4.31 17.44
C ILE A 334 10.25 -3.21 18.05
N ARG A 335 8.99 -3.51 18.37
CA ARG A 335 8.07 -2.58 19.04
C ARG A 335 8.55 -2.19 20.43
N THR A 336 9.02 -3.16 21.21
CA THR A 336 9.54 -2.95 22.55
C THR A 336 10.80 -2.08 22.50
N GLU A 337 11.76 -2.43 21.64
CA GLU A 337 12.99 -1.68 21.44
C GLU A 337 12.72 -0.24 20.97
N PHE A 338 11.69 -0.05 20.13
CA PHE A 338 11.23 1.29 19.72
C PHE A 338 10.66 2.08 20.90
N GLN A 339 9.73 1.49 21.66
CA GLN A 339 9.07 2.17 22.79
C GLN A 339 10.02 2.52 23.94
N GLU A 340 11.05 1.71 24.17
CA GLU A 340 12.05 1.99 25.20
C GLU A 340 12.95 3.18 24.87
N ARG A 341 13.11 3.53 23.59
CA ARG A 341 14.02 4.57 23.11
C ARG A 341 13.31 5.81 22.60
N VAL A 342 12.08 5.68 22.15
CA VAL A 342 11.31 6.76 21.54
C VAL A 342 10.03 6.99 22.34
N THR A 343 9.81 8.24 22.76
CA THR A 343 8.57 8.61 23.45
C THR A 343 7.40 8.54 22.47
N VAL A 344 6.38 7.76 22.80
CA VAL A 344 5.12 7.67 22.03
C VAL A 344 4.04 8.34 22.84
N GLU A 345 3.46 9.46 22.34
CA GLU A 345 2.36 10.18 22.99
C GLU A 345 0.99 9.54 22.74
#